data_fc46bde1678e8d4f9d4ff3059e7e2a8a
#
_entry.id   fc46bde1678e8d4f9d4ff3059e7e2a8a
#
_cell.length_a   1.000
_cell.length_b   1.000
_cell.length_c   1.000
_cell.angle_alpha   90.00
_cell.angle_beta   90.00
_cell.angle_gamma   90.00
#
_symmetry.space_group_name_H-M   'P 1'
#
loop_
_entity.id
_entity.type
_entity.pdbx_description
1 polymer ?
#
loop_
_entity_poly.entity_id
_entity_poly.type
_entity_poly.pdbx_seq_one_letter_code
_entity_poly.pdbx_strand_id
1 'polypeptide(L)'
;MKITYSNKAYTIIILALFHIVSCSNDDETQNPINDIYLKIPDIHFETKLIEQGIDSDGIINQQILKSDAEGVSKLNLNLSADFGEIIDLTGIEGFVNITLLSAARQKIKSVDLSFNTKLDTLLLYGNHLTNINIGNNLNLILLDIQSNELSSINGLSKLLHLKKINVSYNNFEGISIKNKSIEDLLISDNLLKSIDTNDALNLKNVLLTHNQLTTVDFSSNKLLETLLISGNKLQYINIENNNSLTHLYSSNNLLTSLDVSNNQKLIDLRVDRNSNLTCIKISSNQEISTVSISEYQELNTICN
;
A
#
# COMPACT_ATOMS: atom_id res chain seq x y z
N MET A 1 -79.90 16.28 40.81
CA MET A 1 -79.15 17.26 41.60
C MET A 1 -77.97 17.74 40.73
N LYS A 2 -78.16 18.88 40.04
CA LYS A 2 -77.14 19.44 39.10
C LYS A 2 -76.33 20.47 39.88
N ILE A 3 -75.03 20.33 39.89
CA ILE A 3 -74.12 21.31 40.42
C ILE A 3 -73.39 21.93 39.23
N THR A 4 -73.66 23.22 39.03
CA THR A 4 -73.01 24.10 38.02
C THR A 4 -71.76 24.71 38.66
N TYR A 5 -70.60 24.57 38.02
CA TYR A 5 -69.40 25.34 38.37
C TYR A 5 -69.20 26.51 37.40
N SER A 6 -69.10 27.68 38.04
CA SER A 6 -68.85 28.96 37.36
C SER A 6 -67.34 29.12 37.05
N ASN A 7 -67.05 29.39 35.77
CA ASN A 7 -65.70 29.76 35.32
C ASN A 7 -65.43 31.25 35.67
N LYS A 8 -64.45 31.51 36.52
CA LYS A 8 -63.82 32.83 36.65
C LYS A 8 -62.50 32.80 35.89
N ALA A 9 -62.45 33.53 34.82
CA ALA A 9 -61.23 33.79 34.06
C ALA A 9 -60.34 34.79 34.82
N TYR A 10 -59.14 34.38 35.17
CA TYR A 10 -58.06 35.28 35.64
C TYR A 10 -57.15 35.61 34.44
N THR A 11 -57.19 36.89 34.04
CA THR A 11 -56.28 37.45 33.05
C THR A 11 -54.92 37.69 33.73
N ILE A 12 -53.93 36.89 33.43
CA ILE A 12 -52.56 37.12 33.86
C ILE A 12 -51.89 37.96 32.78
N ILE A 13 -51.55 39.20 33.11
CA ILE A 13 -50.72 40.07 32.29
C ILE A 13 -49.28 39.69 32.51
N ILE A 14 -48.67 39.00 31.55
CA ILE A 14 -47.26 38.72 31.57
C ILE A 14 -46.53 39.92 30.94
N LEU A 15 -45.84 40.68 31.80
CA LEU A 15 -44.91 41.73 31.37
C LEU A 15 -43.65 41.02 30.80
N ALA A 16 -43.53 40.97 29.48
CA ALA A 16 -42.32 40.50 28.82
C ALA A 16 -41.24 41.59 28.90
N LEU A 17 -40.27 41.38 29.78
CA LEU A 17 -39.00 42.11 29.78
C LEU A 17 -38.17 41.63 28.59
N PHE A 18 -38.12 42.42 27.55
CA PHE A 18 -37.13 42.24 26.47
C PHE A 18 -35.75 42.58 27.01
N HIS A 19 -34.98 41.57 27.38
CA HIS A 19 -33.52 41.70 27.44
C HIS A 19 -32.99 41.72 26.01
N ILE A 20 -32.55 42.88 25.56
CA ILE A 20 -31.73 43.00 24.34
C ILE A 20 -30.39 42.42 24.71
N VAL A 21 -30.19 41.10 24.41
CA VAL A 21 -28.86 40.53 24.36
C VAL A 21 -28.25 41.09 23.09
N SER A 22 -27.36 42.06 23.23
CA SER A 22 -26.43 42.46 22.19
C SER A 22 -25.54 41.26 21.92
N CYS A 23 -25.83 40.48 20.87
CA CYS A 23 -24.85 39.64 20.27
C CYS A 23 -23.76 40.58 19.72
N SER A 24 -22.65 40.66 20.41
CA SER A 24 -21.40 41.02 19.74
C SER A 24 -21.14 39.86 18.74
N ASN A 25 -21.35 40.13 17.47
CA ASN A 25 -20.69 39.36 16.43
C ASN A 25 -19.19 39.59 16.66
N ASP A 26 -18.54 38.69 17.37
CA ASP A 26 -17.15 38.42 17.15
C ASP A 26 -17.09 37.80 15.74
N ASP A 27 -17.13 38.67 14.72
CA ASP A 27 -16.49 38.37 13.46
C ASP A 27 -15.02 38.07 13.85
N GLU A 28 -14.72 36.80 14.03
CA GLU A 28 -13.33 36.34 13.81
C GLU A 28 -13.02 36.80 12.39
N THR A 29 -12.47 37.99 12.26
CA THR A 29 -11.77 38.43 11.07
C THR A 29 -10.66 37.40 10.92
N GLN A 30 -10.88 36.38 10.07
CA GLN A 30 -9.86 35.47 9.60
C GLN A 30 -8.72 36.38 9.14
N ASN A 31 -7.63 36.33 9.91
CA ASN A 31 -6.49 37.17 9.64
C ASN A 31 -5.96 36.75 8.27
N PRO A 32 -6.04 37.55 7.19
CA PRO A 32 -5.70 37.12 5.84
C PRO A 32 -4.23 36.66 5.71
N ILE A 33 -3.41 36.97 6.72
CA ILE A 33 -2.01 36.52 6.81
C ILE A 33 -1.94 34.99 7.07
N ASN A 34 -2.88 34.41 7.82
CA ASN A 34 -2.89 32.97 8.08
C ASN A 34 -3.26 32.12 6.84
N ASP A 35 -3.84 32.72 5.82
CA ASP A 35 -4.29 31.98 4.63
C ASP A 35 -3.18 31.76 3.58
N ILE A 36 -2.05 32.45 3.69
CA ILE A 36 -0.91 32.30 2.75
C ILE A 36 0.14 31.28 3.23
N TYR A 37 0.06 30.83 4.48
CA TYR A 37 0.98 29.86 5.05
C TYR A 37 0.33 28.48 5.27
N LEU A 38 1.14 27.43 5.18
CA LEU A 38 0.84 26.07 5.63
C LEU A 38 1.57 25.80 6.93
N LYS A 39 0.96 25.05 7.82
CA LYS A 39 1.62 24.58 9.04
C LYS A 39 2.52 23.39 8.72
N ILE A 40 3.75 23.41 9.22
CA ILE A 40 4.72 22.31 9.15
C ILE A 40 5.19 22.04 10.60
N PRO A 41 4.42 21.33 11.43
CA PRO A 41 4.72 21.18 12.86
C PRO A 41 5.96 20.34 13.14
N ASP A 42 6.37 19.48 12.21
CA ASP A 42 7.58 18.66 12.34
C ASP A 42 8.81 19.43 11.87
N ILE A 43 9.69 19.74 12.83
CA ILE A 43 10.91 20.54 12.58
C ILE A 43 11.89 19.82 11.63
N HIS A 44 11.90 18.49 11.59
CA HIS A 44 12.76 17.74 10.69
C HIS A 44 12.21 17.76 9.25
N PHE A 45 10.87 17.78 9.10
CA PHE A 45 10.26 17.99 7.81
C PHE A 45 10.57 19.39 7.28
N GLU A 46 10.34 20.44 8.09
CA GLU A 46 10.65 21.83 7.72
C GLU A 46 12.15 22.01 7.41
N THR A 47 13.03 21.45 8.24
CA THR A 47 14.48 21.47 7.97
C THR A 47 14.80 20.90 6.59
N LYS A 48 14.15 19.79 6.18
CA LYS A 48 14.34 19.20 4.85
C LYS A 48 13.85 20.10 3.73
N LEU A 49 12.78 20.86 3.95
CA LEU A 49 12.29 21.85 2.98
C LEU A 49 13.25 23.01 2.82
N ILE A 50 13.82 23.50 3.92
CA ILE A 50 14.85 24.56 3.94
C ILE A 50 16.13 24.08 3.24
N GLU A 51 16.65 22.88 3.58
CA GLU A 51 17.86 22.31 2.96
C GLU A 51 17.75 22.18 1.44
N GLN A 52 16.53 21.99 0.92
CA GLN A 52 16.26 21.89 -0.51
C GLN A 52 15.94 23.25 -1.16
N GLY A 53 15.91 24.33 -0.38
CA GLY A 53 15.53 25.66 -0.87
C GLY A 53 14.06 25.77 -1.28
N ILE A 54 13.21 24.88 -0.76
CA ILE A 54 11.77 24.88 -0.99
C ILE A 54 11.12 25.92 -0.09
N ASP A 55 11.48 25.93 1.19
CA ASP A 55 11.05 26.94 2.13
C ASP A 55 11.92 28.20 1.93
N SER A 56 11.32 29.20 1.30
CA SER A 56 12.04 30.36 0.79
C SER A 56 12.48 31.34 1.88
N ASP A 57 11.86 31.33 3.08
CA ASP A 57 12.28 32.19 4.18
C ASP A 57 13.52 31.64 4.93
N GLY A 58 13.80 30.33 4.81
CA GLY A 58 14.96 29.66 5.37
C GLY A 58 14.98 29.63 6.90
N ILE A 59 13.84 29.81 7.58
CA ILE A 59 13.71 29.92 9.03
C ILE A 59 12.84 28.79 9.55
N ILE A 60 13.31 28.03 10.54
CA ILE A 60 12.50 27.04 11.24
C ILE A 60 11.46 27.77 12.10
N ASN A 61 10.24 27.87 11.63
CA ASN A 61 9.14 28.61 12.24
C ASN A 61 7.81 27.85 12.20
N GLN A 62 7.85 26.56 11.82
CA GLN A 62 6.72 25.61 11.72
C GLN A 62 5.65 26.02 10.68
N GLN A 63 6.09 26.70 9.63
CA GLN A 63 5.21 27.08 8.51
C GLN A 63 6.01 27.28 7.22
N ILE A 64 5.32 27.16 6.09
CA ILE A 64 5.86 27.45 4.75
C ILE A 64 4.84 28.25 3.96
N LEU A 65 5.29 29.08 3.03
CA LEU A 65 4.39 29.73 2.08
C LEU A 65 3.66 28.67 1.20
N LYS A 66 2.36 28.82 1.03
CA LYS A 66 1.60 27.93 0.10
C LYS A 66 2.18 27.97 -1.31
N SER A 67 2.62 29.15 -1.79
CA SER A 67 3.24 29.29 -3.10
C SER A 67 4.53 28.47 -3.26
N ASP A 68 5.31 28.31 -2.18
CA ASP A 68 6.54 27.52 -2.21
C ASP A 68 6.20 26.03 -2.33
N ALA A 69 5.23 25.55 -1.53
CA ALA A 69 4.77 24.17 -1.60
C ALA A 69 4.13 23.84 -2.97
N GLU A 70 3.31 24.74 -3.51
CA GLU A 70 2.68 24.61 -4.83
C GLU A 70 3.70 24.60 -5.98
N GLY A 71 4.87 25.21 -5.79
CA GLY A 71 5.97 25.23 -6.77
C GLY A 71 6.68 23.89 -6.93
N VAL A 72 6.48 22.93 -6.00
CA VAL A 72 7.18 21.66 -5.98
C VAL A 72 6.49 20.63 -6.87
N SER A 73 7.23 19.97 -7.75
CA SER A 73 6.75 18.85 -8.58
C SER A 73 7.26 17.48 -8.12
N LYS A 74 8.37 17.44 -7.39
CA LYS A 74 8.95 16.22 -6.81
C LYS A 74 9.51 16.54 -5.43
N LEU A 75 9.04 15.81 -4.42
CA LEU A 75 9.48 15.99 -3.05
C LEU A 75 10.24 14.75 -2.57
N ASN A 76 11.52 14.93 -2.25
CA ASN A 76 12.38 13.88 -1.73
C ASN A 76 12.87 14.25 -0.33
N LEU A 77 12.36 13.56 0.69
CA LEU A 77 12.67 13.76 2.10
C LEU A 77 13.64 12.71 2.65
N ASN A 78 14.21 11.87 1.79
CA ASN A 78 15.14 10.82 2.20
C ASN A 78 16.47 11.42 2.67
N LEU A 79 17.11 10.74 3.63
CA LEU A 79 18.52 10.94 3.97
C LEU A 79 19.40 10.04 3.10
N SER A 80 20.67 10.47 2.89
CA SER A 80 21.61 9.76 2.01
C SER A 80 22.07 8.41 2.56
N ALA A 81 22.10 8.19 3.88
CA ALA A 81 22.69 6.99 4.49
C ALA A 81 21.94 6.43 5.71
N ASP A 82 21.21 7.24 6.48
CA ASP A 82 20.64 6.85 7.77
C ASP A 82 19.10 6.90 7.78
N PHE A 83 18.51 6.48 8.91
CA PHE A 83 17.09 6.71 9.18
C PHE A 83 16.87 8.17 9.55
N GLY A 84 15.81 8.76 9.00
CA GLY A 84 15.40 10.12 9.32
C GLY A 84 14.61 10.23 10.61
N GLU A 85 14.27 11.45 10.96
CA GLU A 85 13.58 11.77 12.21
C GLU A 85 12.15 12.33 11.99
N ILE A 86 11.69 12.43 10.72
CA ILE A 86 10.36 12.95 10.40
C ILE A 86 9.30 11.97 10.93
N ILE A 87 8.40 12.47 11.76
CA ILE A 87 7.30 11.70 12.34
C ILE A 87 5.93 12.13 11.82
N ASP A 88 5.82 13.37 11.34
CA ASP A 88 4.57 14.01 10.89
C ASP A 88 4.80 14.75 9.56
N LEU A 89 3.96 14.46 8.57
CA LEU A 89 3.95 15.14 7.27
C LEU A 89 2.80 16.14 7.15
N THR A 90 2.23 16.63 8.26
CA THR A 90 1.25 17.73 8.23
C THR A 90 1.83 18.91 7.45
N GLY A 91 1.06 19.46 6.51
CA GLY A 91 1.50 20.43 5.50
C GLY A 91 1.72 19.82 4.12
N ILE A 92 1.84 18.47 4.01
CA ILE A 92 1.97 17.80 2.72
C ILE A 92 0.77 18.05 1.79
N GLU A 93 -0.40 18.37 2.36
CA GLU A 93 -1.62 18.72 1.63
C GLU A 93 -1.47 19.94 0.73
N GLY A 94 -0.52 20.84 1.06
CA GLY A 94 -0.22 22.02 0.23
C GLY A 94 0.65 21.72 -0.99
N PHE A 95 1.33 20.59 -1.01
CA PHE A 95 2.16 20.17 -2.15
C PHE A 95 1.30 19.54 -3.25
N VAL A 96 0.29 20.28 -3.72
CA VAL A 96 -0.75 19.79 -4.64
C VAL A 96 -0.24 19.43 -6.04
N ASN A 97 1.00 19.84 -6.37
CA ASN A 97 1.58 19.63 -7.69
C ASN A 97 2.63 18.51 -7.74
N ILE A 98 2.91 17.85 -6.61
CA ILE A 98 3.89 16.75 -6.62
C ILE A 98 3.38 15.54 -7.40
N THR A 99 4.24 15.01 -8.26
CA THR A 99 4.06 13.73 -8.93
C THR A 99 4.84 12.61 -8.24
N LEU A 100 5.91 12.97 -7.52
CA LEU A 100 6.70 12.04 -6.71
C LEU A 100 6.78 12.53 -5.26
N LEU A 101 6.45 11.63 -4.33
CA LEU A 101 6.79 11.77 -2.91
C LEU A 101 7.68 10.60 -2.50
N SER A 102 8.85 10.93 -1.96
CA SER A 102 9.74 9.98 -1.32
C SER A 102 10.05 10.44 0.10
N ALA A 103 9.48 9.74 1.10
CA ALA A 103 9.73 9.96 2.52
C ALA A 103 10.08 8.60 3.18
N ALA A 104 11.02 7.89 2.56
CA ALA A 104 11.46 6.59 3.00
C ALA A 104 12.42 6.66 4.20
N ARG A 105 12.41 5.60 5.02
CA ARG A 105 13.29 5.45 6.18
C ARG A 105 13.17 6.59 7.19
N GLN A 106 11.95 7.05 7.41
CA GLN A 106 11.59 8.02 8.43
C GLN A 106 10.91 7.30 9.62
N LYS A 107 10.18 8.04 10.45
CA LYS A 107 9.42 7.51 11.60
C LYS A 107 7.92 7.79 11.47
N ILE A 108 7.42 7.91 10.24
CA ILE A 108 6.05 8.32 9.93
C ILE A 108 5.07 7.22 10.33
N LYS A 109 4.03 7.57 11.09
CA LYS A 109 3.00 6.64 11.54
C LYS A 109 1.69 6.73 10.75
N SER A 110 1.43 7.88 10.16
CA SER A 110 0.27 8.13 9.32
C SER A 110 0.54 9.28 8.37
N VAL A 111 -0.17 9.32 7.25
CA VAL A 111 -0.10 10.42 6.27
C VAL A 111 -1.43 10.56 5.57
N ASP A 112 -1.88 11.81 5.39
CA ASP A 112 -3.02 12.13 4.53
C ASP A 112 -2.54 12.66 3.18
N LEU A 113 -2.76 11.88 2.13
CA LEU A 113 -2.38 12.20 0.76
C LEU A 113 -3.59 12.57 -0.11
N SER A 114 -4.73 12.88 0.51
CA SER A 114 -5.99 13.10 -0.20
C SER A 114 -5.95 14.29 -1.17
N PHE A 115 -5.07 15.27 -0.93
CA PHE A 115 -4.87 16.45 -1.77
C PHE A 115 -3.76 16.28 -2.82
N ASN A 116 -2.87 15.29 -2.67
CA ASN A 116 -1.75 15.05 -3.57
C ASN A 116 -2.18 14.17 -4.76
N THR A 117 -3.22 14.61 -5.46
CA THR A 117 -3.91 13.81 -6.49
C THR A 117 -3.10 13.59 -7.77
N LYS A 118 -1.99 14.32 -7.95
CA LYS A 118 -1.08 14.19 -9.11
C LYS A 118 0.01 13.13 -8.92
N LEU A 119 0.11 12.52 -7.73
CA LEU A 119 1.13 11.50 -7.45
C LEU A 119 1.06 10.34 -8.45
N ASP A 120 2.17 10.07 -9.12
CA ASP A 120 2.44 8.88 -9.93
C ASP A 120 3.38 7.90 -9.21
N THR A 121 4.23 8.40 -8.32
CA THR A 121 5.22 7.63 -7.57
C THR A 121 5.17 7.97 -6.08
N LEU A 122 4.94 6.94 -5.24
CA LEU A 122 4.88 7.05 -3.79
C LEU A 122 5.84 6.05 -3.14
N LEU A 123 6.85 6.57 -2.43
CA LEU A 123 7.88 5.80 -1.74
C LEU A 123 7.87 6.15 -0.25
N LEU A 124 7.24 5.29 0.57
CA LEU A 124 7.12 5.43 2.03
C LEU A 124 7.68 4.20 2.76
N TYR A 125 8.63 3.48 2.14
CA TYR A 125 9.22 2.28 2.74
C TYR A 125 10.05 2.60 3.99
N GLY A 126 10.10 1.65 4.94
CA GLY A 126 10.89 1.79 6.16
C GLY A 126 10.35 2.86 7.12
N ASN A 127 9.05 2.88 7.33
CA ASN A 127 8.35 3.75 8.27
C ASN A 127 7.57 2.93 9.31
N HIS A 128 6.64 3.54 10.04
CA HIS A 128 5.77 2.91 11.04
C HIS A 128 4.28 3.04 10.68
N LEU A 129 3.97 3.04 9.37
CA LEU A 129 2.58 3.17 8.91
C LEU A 129 1.76 1.95 9.34
N THR A 130 0.66 2.18 10.04
CA THR A 130 -0.32 1.14 10.42
C THR A 130 -1.52 1.11 9.48
N ASN A 131 -1.77 2.19 8.77
CA ASN A 131 -2.80 2.32 7.75
C ASN A 131 -2.37 3.30 6.66
N ILE A 132 -2.96 3.16 5.47
CA ILE A 132 -2.79 4.11 4.37
C ILE A 132 -4.06 4.15 3.53
N ASN A 133 -4.46 5.36 3.10
CA ASN A 133 -5.54 5.57 2.15
C ASN A 133 -5.01 6.27 0.90
N ILE A 134 -5.04 5.54 -0.22
CA ILE A 134 -4.57 5.99 -1.52
C ILE A 134 -5.70 6.15 -2.54
N GLY A 135 -6.94 6.18 -2.05
CA GLY A 135 -8.14 6.19 -2.91
C GLY A 135 -8.33 7.46 -3.74
N ASN A 136 -7.58 8.54 -3.47
CA ASN A 136 -7.60 9.78 -4.24
C ASN A 136 -6.37 9.92 -5.18
N ASN A 137 -5.36 9.09 -5.03
CA ASN A 137 -4.11 9.16 -5.81
C ASN A 137 -4.22 8.32 -7.09
N LEU A 138 -5.21 8.63 -7.91
CA LEU A 138 -5.61 7.79 -9.06
C LEU A 138 -4.55 7.66 -10.16
N ASN A 139 -3.54 8.54 -10.17
CA ASN A 139 -2.45 8.54 -11.13
C ASN A 139 -1.28 7.63 -10.74
N LEU A 140 -1.33 6.97 -9.57
CA LEU A 140 -0.23 6.12 -9.09
C LEU A 140 0.10 5.01 -10.09
N ILE A 141 1.39 4.94 -10.43
CA ILE A 141 2.04 3.92 -11.27
C ILE A 141 2.92 3.02 -10.40
N LEU A 142 3.62 3.61 -9.42
CA LEU A 142 4.50 2.91 -8.49
C LEU A 142 4.13 3.24 -7.04
N LEU A 143 3.92 2.19 -6.24
CA LEU A 143 3.69 2.27 -4.80
C LEU A 143 4.69 1.37 -4.08
N ASP A 144 5.60 1.94 -3.28
CA ASP A 144 6.50 1.20 -2.40
C ASP A 144 6.28 1.62 -0.95
N ILE A 145 5.67 0.73 -0.20
CA ILE A 145 5.35 0.88 1.23
C ILE A 145 5.86 -0.33 2.02
N GLN A 146 6.93 -0.97 1.54
CA GLN A 146 7.56 -2.09 2.24
C GLN A 146 8.13 -1.66 3.59
N SER A 147 8.32 -2.61 4.49
CA SER A 147 8.89 -2.37 5.83
C SER A 147 8.11 -1.31 6.60
N ASN A 148 6.83 -1.59 6.82
CA ASN A 148 5.89 -0.84 7.63
C ASN A 148 5.10 -1.80 8.55
N GLU A 149 4.02 -1.33 9.17
CA GLU A 149 3.18 -2.11 10.09
C GLU A 149 1.75 -2.30 9.51
N LEU A 150 1.62 -2.27 8.18
CA LEU A 150 0.34 -2.30 7.50
C LEU A 150 -0.30 -3.69 7.52
N SER A 151 -1.60 -3.75 7.74
CA SER A 151 -2.42 -4.96 7.57
C SER A 151 -3.44 -4.84 6.42
N SER A 152 -3.64 -3.63 5.90
CA SER A 152 -4.55 -3.35 4.78
C SER A 152 -4.16 -2.08 4.05
N ILE A 153 -4.69 -1.91 2.83
CA ILE A 153 -4.55 -0.70 1.99
C ILE A 153 -5.94 -0.27 1.54
N ASN A 154 -6.31 0.96 1.87
CA ASN A 154 -7.57 1.54 1.41
C ASN A 154 -7.40 2.18 0.03
N GLY A 155 -8.33 1.88 -0.89
CA GLY A 155 -8.37 2.50 -2.22
C GLY A 155 -7.58 1.79 -3.32
N LEU A 156 -6.88 0.69 -3.04
CA LEU A 156 -6.06 -0.05 -4.02
C LEU A 156 -6.83 -0.40 -5.31
N SER A 157 -8.08 -0.81 -5.20
CA SER A 157 -8.91 -1.18 -6.36
C SER A 157 -9.26 -0.03 -7.30
N LYS A 158 -9.06 1.22 -6.88
CA LYS A 158 -9.31 2.42 -7.69
C LYS A 158 -8.12 2.81 -8.58
N LEU A 159 -6.93 2.26 -8.32
CA LEU A 159 -5.66 2.66 -8.96
C LEU A 159 -5.48 1.97 -10.31
N LEU A 160 -6.21 2.39 -11.32
CA LEU A 160 -6.25 1.73 -12.63
C LEU A 160 -4.95 1.85 -13.45
N HIS A 161 -3.98 2.65 -12.99
CA HIS A 161 -2.68 2.86 -13.64
C HIS A 161 -1.53 2.21 -12.88
N LEU A 162 -1.78 1.65 -11.70
CA LEU A 162 -0.74 1.07 -10.84
C LEU A 162 -0.11 -0.15 -11.50
N LYS A 163 1.20 -0.08 -11.79
CA LYS A 163 1.99 -1.12 -12.43
C LYS A 163 2.79 -1.94 -11.44
N LYS A 164 3.33 -1.29 -10.43
CA LYS A 164 4.18 -1.93 -9.41
C LYS A 164 3.74 -1.58 -8.01
N ILE A 165 3.56 -2.61 -7.20
CA ILE A 165 3.28 -2.50 -5.77
C ILE A 165 4.27 -3.34 -4.97
N ASN A 166 4.91 -2.73 -3.98
CA ASN A 166 5.74 -3.41 -3.00
C ASN A 166 5.20 -3.16 -1.59
N VAL A 167 4.69 -4.21 -0.97
CA VAL A 167 4.17 -4.24 0.40
C VAL A 167 4.87 -5.31 1.24
N SER A 168 6.07 -5.72 0.85
CA SER A 168 6.87 -6.69 1.59
C SER A 168 7.21 -6.18 2.99
N TYR A 169 7.48 -7.08 3.94
CA TYR A 169 7.79 -6.73 5.33
C TYR A 169 6.70 -5.87 5.99
N ASN A 170 5.48 -6.41 6.03
CA ASN A 170 4.30 -5.82 6.67
C ASN A 170 3.52 -6.90 7.44
N ASN A 171 2.28 -6.63 7.83
CA ASN A 171 1.44 -7.52 8.64
C ASN A 171 0.19 -8.02 7.89
N PHE A 172 0.24 -8.16 6.57
CA PHE A 172 -0.91 -8.63 5.78
C PHE A 172 -1.19 -10.10 6.06
N GLU A 173 -2.42 -10.43 6.50
CA GLU A 173 -2.91 -11.82 6.63
C GLU A 173 -3.63 -12.32 5.36
N GLY A 174 -4.11 -11.42 4.54
CA GLY A 174 -4.73 -11.69 3.25
C GLY A 174 -4.83 -10.42 2.41
N ILE A 175 -4.85 -10.58 1.09
CA ILE A 175 -5.01 -9.46 0.16
C ILE A 175 -5.73 -9.93 -1.11
N SER A 176 -6.58 -9.05 -1.66
CA SER A 176 -7.22 -9.26 -2.96
C SER A 176 -6.77 -8.16 -3.93
N ILE A 177 -6.15 -8.55 -5.02
CA ILE A 177 -5.62 -7.65 -6.06
C ILE A 177 -6.64 -7.54 -7.19
N LYS A 178 -7.59 -6.63 -7.04
CA LYS A 178 -8.64 -6.34 -8.04
C LYS A 178 -8.22 -5.30 -9.06
N ASN A 179 -6.97 -5.31 -9.47
CA ASN A 179 -6.39 -4.30 -10.34
C ASN A 179 -5.73 -4.96 -11.56
N LYS A 180 -6.33 -4.72 -12.73
CA LYS A 180 -5.87 -5.31 -14.00
C LYS A 180 -4.53 -4.76 -14.50
N SER A 181 -4.10 -3.60 -14.02
CA SER A 181 -2.89 -2.94 -14.54
C SER A 181 -1.61 -3.40 -13.85
N ILE A 182 -1.69 -4.05 -12.67
CA ILE A 182 -0.51 -4.49 -11.92
C ILE A 182 0.25 -5.55 -12.71
N GLU A 183 1.55 -5.31 -12.88
CA GLU A 183 2.52 -6.19 -13.51
C GLU A 183 3.45 -6.81 -12.48
N ASP A 184 3.90 -6.02 -11.49
CA ASP A 184 4.81 -6.44 -10.42
C ASP A 184 4.12 -6.39 -9.05
N LEU A 185 3.98 -7.54 -8.40
CA LEU A 185 3.42 -7.69 -7.05
C LEU A 185 4.48 -8.25 -6.11
N LEU A 186 4.99 -7.42 -5.20
CA LEU A 186 5.96 -7.80 -4.19
C LEU A 186 5.28 -7.74 -2.80
N ILE A 187 5.15 -8.91 -2.16
CA ILE A 187 4.47 -9.04 -0.87
C ILE A 187 5.13 -10.15 -0.01
N SER A 188 6.45 -10.26 -0.13
CA SER A 188 7.24 -11.17 0.70
C SER A 188 7.27 -10.75 2.17
N ASP A 189 7.59 -11.69 3.06
CA ASP A 189 7.77 -11.44 4.50
C ASP A 189 6.54 -10.74 5.12
N ASN A 190 5.39 -11.41 4.98
CA ASN A 190 4.11 -11.04 5.57
C ASN A 190 3.49 -12.24 6.32
N LEU A 191 2.24 -12.15 6.69
CA LEU A 191 1.49 -13.20 7.40
C LEU A 191 0.41 -13.84 6.52
N LEU A 192 0.55 -13.77 5.18
CA LEU A 192 -0.49 -14.16 4.24
C LEU A 192 -0.88 -15.63 4.39
N LYS A 193 -2.16 -15.87 4.68
CA LYS A 193 -2.82 -17.17 4.65
C LYS A 193 -3.52 -17.43 3.31
N SER A 194 -3.88 -16.34 2.61
CA SER A 194 -4.51 -16.38 1.29
C SER A 194 -4.18 -15.15 0.47
N ILE A 195 -4.25 -15.29 -0.84
CA ILE A 195 -4.14 -14.21 -1.82
C ILE A 195 -5.13 -14.47 -2.96
N ASP A 196 -5.78 -13.40 -3.43
CA ASP A 196 -6.65 -13.45 -4.61
C ASP A 196 -6.09 -12.50 -5.68
N THR A 197 -5.69 -13.07 -6.82
CA THR A 197 -5.14 -12.36 -7.98
C THR A 197 -5.97 -12.56 -9.24
N ASN A 198 -7.20 -13.08 -9.14
CA ASN A 198 -8.02 -13.46 -10.29
C ASN A 198 -8.29 -12.30 -11.26
N ASP A 199 -8.41 -11.07 -10.74
CA ASP A 199 -8.63 -9.87 -11.55
C ASP A 199 -7.33 -9.20 -12.03
N ALA A 200 -6.17 -9.62 -11.54
CA ALA A 200 -4.85 -9.04 -11.86
C ALA A 200 -4.24 -9.70 -13.12
N LEU A 201 -4.91 -9.57 -14.26
CA LEU A 201 -4.62 -10.32 -15.48
C LEU A 201 -3.27 -10.01 -16.13
N ASN A 202 -2.64 -8.89 -15.78
CA ASN A 202 -1.36 -8.45 -16.36
C ASN A 202 -0.15 -8.79 -15.47
N LEU A 203 -0.34 -9.57 -14.38
CA LEU A 203 0.78 -9.98 -13.52
C LEU A 203 1.84 -10.75 -14.31
N LYS A 204 3.08 -10.27 -14.16
CA LYS A 204 4.31 -10.85 -14.71
C LYS A 204 5.23 -11.36 -13.60
N ASN A 205 5.42 -10.55 -12.56
CA ASN A 205 6.33 -10.87 -11.47
C ASN A 205 5.58 -10.88 -10.13
N VAL A 206 5.61 -12.02 -9.45
CA VAL A 206 4.95 -12.22 -8.16
C VAL A 206 5.97 -12.76 -7.15
N LEU A 207 6.25 -11.98 -6.10
CA LEU A 207 7.14 -12.32 -5.01
C LEU A 207 6.33 -12.47 -3.71
N LEU A 208 6.23 -13.69 -3.20
CA LEU A 208 5.41 -14.10 -2.05
C LEU A 208 6.21 -14.91 -1.03
N THR A 209 7.54 -14.82 -1.05
CA THR A 209 8.40 -15.61 -0.15
C THR A 209 8.09 -15.30 1.32
N HIS A 210 8.33 -16.29 2.19
CA HIS A 210 8.17 -16.16 3.64
C HIS A 210 6.79 -15.63 4.06
N ASN A 211 5.73 -16.37 3.67
CA ASN A 211 4.35 -16.18 4.09
C ASN A 211 3.80 -17.46 4.74
N GLN A 212 2.50 -17.57 4.91
CA GLN A 212 1.83 -18.72 5.52
C GLN A 212 0.81 -19.37 4.57
N LEU A 213 1.01 -19.19 3.25
CA LEU A 213 0.10 -19.69 2.22
C LEU A 213 0.06 -21.23 2.21
N THR A 214 -1.14 -21.79 2.21
CA THR A 214 -1.38 -23.23 2.09
C THR A 214 -1.81 -23.63 0.69
N THR A 215 -2.43 -22.70 -0.03
CA THR A 215 -2.86 -22.87 -1.42
C THR A 215 -2.71 -21.53 -2.14
N VAL A 216 -2.51 -21.61 -3.46
CA VAL A 216 -2.51 -20.45 -4.37
C VAL A 216 -3.11 -20.87 -5.70
N ASP A 217 -3.76 -19.94 -6.38
CA ASP A 217 -4.28 -20.12 -7.73
C ASP A 217 -3.85 -18.94 -8.61
N PHE A 218 -2.97 -19.22 -9.57
CA PHE A 218 -2.53 -18.27 -10.60
C PHE A 218 -3.05 -18.63 -11.99
N SER A 219 -4.06 -19.48 -12.11
CA SER A 219 -4.59 -19.95 -13.40
C SER A 219 -5.10 -18.83 -14.30
N SER A 220 -5.55 -17.71 -13.71
CA SER A 220 -5.98 -16.51 -14.43
C SER A 220 -4.83 -15.63 -14.90
N ASN A 221 -3.62 -15.77 -14.32
CA ASN A 221 -2.47 -14.90 -14.55
C ASN A 221 -1.55 -15.45 -15.65
N LYS A 222 -2.05 -15.52 -16.88
CA LYS A 222 -1.38 -16.20 -18.01
C LYS A 222 -0.08 -15.54 -18.47
N LEU A 223 0.17 -14.29 -18.07
CA LEU A 223 1.39 -13.54 -18.40
C LEU A 223 2.48 -13.72 -17.34
N LEU A 224 2.27 -14.58 -16.32
CA LEU A 224 3.21 -14.79 -15.23
C LEU A 224 4.53 -15.34 -15.76
N GLU A 225 5.62 -14.60 -15.52
CA GLU A 225 7.00 -14.93 -15.93
C GLU A 225 7.85 -15.35 -14.73
N THR A 226 7.64 -14.74 -13.57
CA THR A 226 8.38 -15.00 -12.33
C THR A 226 7.43 -15.27 -11.18
N LEU A 227 7.56 -16.43 -10.53
CA LEU A 227 6.87 -16.77 -9.30
C LEU A 227 7.85 -17.18 -8.22
N LEU A 228 8.10 -16.32 -7.24
CA LEU A 228 8.92 -16.58 -6.06
C LEU A 228 8.01 -16.79 -4.85
N ILE A 229 7.87 -18.05 -4.39
CA ILE A 229 6.89 -18.43 -3.36
C ILE A 229 7.51 -19.37 -2.31
N SER A 230 8.84 -19.37 -2.21
CA SER A 230 9.58 -20.17 -1.23
C SER A 230 9.23 -19.78 0.22
N GLY A 231 9.39 -20.72 1.16
CA GLY A 231 9.15 -20.43 2.57
C GLY A 231 7.68 -20.22 2.92
N ASN A 232 6.79 -21.04 2.36
CA ASN A 232 5.37 -21.08 2.66
C ASN A 232 4.94 -22.46 3.21
N LYS A 233 3.65 -22.76 3.23
CA LYS A 233 3.06 -24.03 3.68
C LYS A 233 2.30 -24.72 2.55
N LEU A 234 2.68 -24.51 1.30
CA LEU A 234 1.96 -24.99 0.12
C LEU A 234 2.09 -26.51 -0.01
N GLN A 235 0.94 -27.18 -0.15
CA GLN A 235 0.88 -28.60 -0.48
C GLN A 235 0.77 -28.83 -1.99
N TYR A 236 0.28 -27.85 -2.72
CA TYR A 236 0.07 -27.87 -4.16
C TYR A 236 0.19 -26.47 -4.75
N ILE A 237 0.67 -26.39 -5.99
CA ILE A 237 0.71 -25.16 -6.80
C ILE A 237 0.12 -25.49 -8.18
N ASN A 238 -0.92 -24.77 -8.60
CA ASN A 238 -1.43 -24.87 -9.96
C ASN A 238 -0.79 -23.80 -10.83
N ILE A 239 0.04 -24.24 -11.77
CA ILE A 239 0.74 -23.40 -12.75
C ILE A 239 0.52 -23.88 -14.19
N GLU A 240 -0.47 -24.74 -14.40
CA GLU A 240 -0.76 -25.38 -15.70
C GLU A 240 -0.94 -24.37 -16.84
N ASN A 241 -1.56 -23.23 -16.55
CA ASN A 241 -1.88 -22.19 -17.53
C ASN A 241 -0.81 -21.07 -17.63
N ASN A 242 0.27 -21.15 -16.85
CA ASN A 242 1.32 -20.11 -16.82
C ASN A 242 2.44 -20.43 -17.83
N ASN A 243 2.09 -20.48 -19.14
CA ASN A 243 3.01 -20.89 -20.20
C ASN A 243 4.15 -19.88 -20.46
N SER A 244 4.10 -18.72 -19.84
CA SER A 244 5.18 -17.70 -19.90
C SER A 244 6.18 -17.84 -18.75
N LEU A 245 5.95 -18.77 -17.81
CA LEU A 245 6.76 -18.90 -16.60
C LEU A 245 8.21 -19.29 -16.96
N THR A 246 9.16 -18.47 -16.51
CA THR A 246 10.60 -18.63 -16.72
C THR A 246 11.32 -18.94 -15.39
N HIS A 247 10.83 -18.42 -14.26
CA HIS A 247 11.42 -18.62 -12.93
C HIS A 247 10.36 -19.11 -11.95
N LEU A 248 10.60 -20.27 -11.33
CA LEU A 248 9.76 -20.81 -10.26
C LEU A 248 10.61 -21.17 -9.05
N TYR A 249 10.47 -20.39 -7.96
CA TYR A 249 11.12 -20.66 -6.69
C TYR A 249 10.07 -21.04 -5.65
N SER A 250 9.95 -22.32 -5.36
CA SER A 250 9.01 -22.88 -4.39
C SER A 250 9.68 -23.77 -3.34
N SER A 251 10.97 -23.54 -3.10
CA SER A 251 11.74 -24.22 -2.05
C SER A 251 11.12 -24.02 -0.67
N ASN A 252 11.38 -24.93 0.25
CA ASN A 252 10.92 -24.82 1.63
C ASN A 252 9.38 -24.62 1.73
N ASN A 253 8.66 -25.60 1.18
CA ASN A 253 7.20 -25.71 1.24
C ASN A 253 6.82 -27.17 1.68
N LEU A 254 5.56 -27.54 1.55
CA LEU A 254 5.03 -28.86 1.89
C LEU A 254 4.49 -29.59 0.64
N LEU A 255 5.05 -29.28 -0.54
CA LEU A 255 4.57 -29.85 -1.80
C LEU A 255 4.65 -31.39 -1.80
N THR A 256 3.61 -32.02 -2.30
CA THR A 256 3.53 -33.47 -2.50
C THR A 256 3.62 -33.85 -3.97
N SER A 257 3.33 -32.93 -4.86
CA SER A 257 3.45 -33.07 -6.32
C SER A 257 3.78 -31.73 -6.96
N LEU A 258 4.47 -31.76 -8.09
CA LEU A 258 4.72 -30.59 -8.93
C LEU A 258 4.80 -31.04 -10.40
N ASP A 259 3.96 -30.45 -11.23
CA ASP A 259 3.98 -30.65 -12.68
C ASP A 259 4.35 -29.35 -13.37
N VAL A 260 5.54 -29.30 -13.98
CA VAL A 260 6.04 -28.17 -14.78
C VAL A 260 6.09 -28.49 -16.26
N SER A 261 5.50 -29.61 -16.70
CA SER A 261 5.57 -30.08 -18.08
C SER A 261 4.96 -29.12 -19.10
N ASN A 262 4.01 -28.27 -18.69
CA ASN A 262 3.43 -27.22 -19.54
C ASN A 262 4.24 -25.91 -19.55
N ASN A 263 5.19 -25.74 -18.63
CA ASN A 263 5.97 -24.51 -18.49
C ASN A 263 7.25 -24.58 -19.31
N GLN A 264 7.11 -24.68 -20.65
CA GLN A 264 8.21 -24.93 -21.59
C GLN A 264 9.28 -23.82 -21.64
N LYS A 265 8.98 -22.64 -21.10
CA LYS A 265 9.92 -21.51 -21.01
C LYS A 265 10.68 -21.48 -19.70
N LEU A 266 10.48 -22.46 -18.81
CA LEU A 266 11.11 -22.49 -17.50
C LEU A 266 12.62 -22.68 -17.63
N ILE A 267 13.41 -21.73 -17.10
CA ILE A 267 14.87 -21.70 -17.15
C ILE A 267 15.53 -21.83 -15.76
N ASP A 268 14.82 -21.43 -14.70
CA ASP A 268 15.31 -21.56 -13.32
C ASP A 268 14.19 -22.13 -12.42
N LEU A 269 14.41 -23.36 -11.93
CA LEU A 269 13.53 -24.09 -11.04
C LEU A 269 14.22 -24.34 -9.70
N ARG A 270 13.66 -23.80 -8.61
CA ARG A 270 14.13 -24.09 -7.24
C ARG A 270 13.01 -24.65 -6.41
N VAL A 271 13.13 -25.91 -6.01
CA VAL A 271 12.06 -26.67 -5.34
C VAL A 271 12.60 -27.57 -4.23
N ASP A 272 13.86 -27.38 -3.86
CA ASP A 272 14.49 -28.08 -2.74
C ASP A 272 13.71 -27.92 -1.43
N ARG A 273 13.97 -28.78 -0.44
CA ARG A 273 13.33 -28.71 0.88
C ARG A 273 11.78 -28.77 0.85
N ASN A 274 11.25 -29.62 -0.02
CA ASN A 274 9.85 -30.09 0.00
C ASN A 274 9.89 -31.60 0.35
N SER A 275 9.82 -31.93 1.63
CA SER A 275 10.14 -33.28 2.14
C SER A 275 9.28 -34.42 1.58
N ASN A 276 8.07 -34.10 1.12
CA ASN A 276 7.12 -35.07 0.57
C ASN A 276 7.09 -35.09 -0.97
N LEU A 277 7.88 -34.24 -1.64
CA LEU A 277 7.97 -34.16 -3.09
C LEU A 277 9.20 -34.96 -3.56
N THR A 278 8.99 -36.14 -4.13
CA THR A 278 10.06 -36.98 -4.65
C THR A 278 10.23 -36.88 -6.16
N CYS A 279 9.12 -36.61 -6.89
CA CYS A 279 9.12 -36.54 -8.34
C CYS A 279 8.58 -35.20 -8.82
N ILE A 280 9.31 -34.51 -9.67
CA ILE A 280 8.90 -33.28 -10.36
C ILE A 280 8.65 -33.67 -11.82
N LYS A 281 7.42 -33.51 -12.27
CA LYS A 281 7.03 -33.89 -13.63
C LYS A 281 7.45 -32.82 -14.63
N ILE A 282 8.23 -33.26 -15.65
CA ILE A 282 8.67 -32.45 -16.79
C ILE A 282 8.17 -33.09 -18.10
N SER A 283 8.21 -32.37 -19.21
CA SER A 283 7.98 -32.96 -20.53
C SER A 283 9.30 -33.58 -21.08
N SER A 284 9.17 -34.52 -22.05
CA SER A 284 10.29 -35.28 -22.60
C SER A 284 11.39 -34.42 -23.26
N ASN A 285 11.07 -33.22 -23.71
CA ASN A 285 12.01 -32.33 -24.40
C ASN A 285 12.23 -31.02 -23.63
N GLN A 286 11.87 -30.98 -22.36
CA GLN A 286 12.02 -29.77 -21.56
C GLN A 286 13.42 -29.71 -20.97
N GLU A 287 14.14 -28.63 -21.32
CA GLU A 287 15.45 -28.33 -20.77
C GLU A 287 15.34 -27.14 -19.81
N ILE A 288 15.67 -27.36 -18.53
CA ILE A 288 15.69 -26.32 -17.50
C ILE A 288 17.15 -26.04 -17.16
N SER A 289 17.64 -24.85 -17.50
CA SER A 289 19.06 -24.52 -17.40
C SER A 289 19.61 -24.53 -15.99
N THR A 290 18.79 -24.13 -15.01
CA THR A 290 19.14 -24.09 -13.59
C THR A 290 18.10 -24.85 -12.78
N VAL A 291 18.55 -25.86 -12.05
CA VAL A 291 17.68 -26.69 -11.20
C VAL A 291 18.29 -26.81 -9.81
N SER A 292 17.51 -26.44 -8.77
CA SER A 292 17.85 -26.68 -7.37
C SER A 292 16.79 -27.59 -6.75
N ILE A 293 17.20 -28.85 -6.49
CA ILE A 293 16.40 -29.91 -5.86
C ILE A 293 17.18 -30.53 -4.70
N SER A 294 16.46 -31.19 -3.80
CA SER A 294 17.07 -32.02 -2.75
C SER A 294 17.52 -33.42 -3.32
N GLU A 295 18.45 -34.10 -2.67
CA GLU A 295 18.98 -35.42 -3.09
C GLU A 295 17.89 -36.48 -3.29
N TYR A 296 16.77 -36.40 -2.57
CA TYR A 296 15.63 -37.33 -2.67
C TYR A 296 14.64 -36.99 -3.76
N GLN A 297 14.84 -35.89 -4.49
CA GLN A 297 13.96 -35.39 -5.56
C GLN A 297 14.56 -35.69 -6.93
N GLU A 298 13.73 -35.98 -7.90
CA GLU A 298 14.13 -36.18 -9.29
C GLU A 298 13.17 -35.45 -10.26
N LEU A 299 13.71 -35.08 -11.44
CA LEU A 299 12.91 -34.66 -12.56
C LEU A 299 12.60 -35.90 -13.43
N ASN A 300 11.30 -36.11 -13.71
CA ASN A 300 10.93 -37.30 -14.50
C ASN A 300 9.73 -36.95 -15.41
N THR A 301 9.61 -37.60 -16.53
CA THR A 301 8.46 -37.46 -17.45
C THR A 301 7.23 -38.23 -16.96
N ILE A 302 7.41 -39.20 -16.09
CA ILE A 302 6.36 -40.03 -15.49
C ILE A 302 6.57 -39.99 -13.97
N CYS A 303 5.64 -39.31 -13.26
CA CYS A 303 5.54 -39.36 -11.80
C CYS A 303 4.35 -40.24 -11.40
N ASN A 304 4.58 -41.24 -10.55
CA ASN A 304 3.54 -42.17 -10.06
C ASN A 304 2.88 -41.65 -8.80
#